data_ad3f2e560da5b22718b5103e14c1f625
#
_entry.id   ad3f2e560da5b22718b5103e14c1f625
#
_cell.length_a   1.000
_cell.length_b   1.000
_cell.length_c   1.000
_cell.angle_alpha   90.00
_cell.angle_beta   90.00
_cell.angle_gamma   90.00
#
_symmetry.space_group_name_H-M   'P 1'
#
loop_
_entity.id
_entity.type
_entity.pdbx_description
1 polymer ?
#
loop_
_entity_poly.entity_id
_entity_poly.type
_entity_poly.pdbx_seq_one_letter_code
_entity_poly.pdbx_strand_id
1 'polypeptide(L)'
;MTDADVLRRAGDASVLILTSLADGPKHGYALIQDVSQFAGVRLGPGTLYGALDRLERLGLIEALPAQDRRHPYRITAPGIAALRAHLDSVERVSAVGRLRLGVAGA
;
A
#
# COMPACT_ATOMS: atom_id res chain seq x y z
N MET A 1 -8.64 -8.25 -15.18
CA MET A 1 -8.54 -7.78 -13.78
C MET A 1 -8.18 -6.30 -13.78
N THR A 2 -8.91 -5.47 -13.06
CA THR A 2 -8.60 -4.04 -12.95
C THR A 2 -7.51 -3.81 -11.92
N ASP A 3 -6.88 -2.62 -11.94
CA ASP A 3 -5.86 -2.25 -10.95
C ASP A 3 -6.41 -2.28 -9.52
N ALA A 4 -7.67 -1.84 -9.33
CA ALA A 4 -8.32 -1.88 -8.02
C ALA A 4 -8.53 -3.32 -7.53
N ASP A 5 -8.86 -4.25 -8.44
CA ASP A 5 -9.03 -5.66 -8.09
C ASP A 5 -7.72 -6.30 -7.67
N VAL A 6 -6.61 -5.92 -8.29
CA VAL A 6 -5.28 -6.44 -7.94
C VAL A 6 -4.96 -6.12 -6.48
N LEU A 7 -5.17 -4.87 -6.05
CA LEU A 7 -4.90 -4.45 -4.67
C LEU A 7 -5.86 -5.07 -3.68
N ARG A 8 -7.14 -5.18 -4.02
CA ARG A 8 -8.13 -5.80 -3.16
C ARG A 8 -7.76 -7.25 -2.84
N ARG A 9 -7.25 -7.99 -3.83
CA ARG A 9 -6.81 -9.37 -3.64
C ARG A 9 -5.51 -9.49 -2.87
N ALA A 10 -4.68 -8.44 -2.90
CA ALA A 10 -3.39 -8.45 -2.21
C ALA A 10 -3.49 -8.18 -0.71
N GLY A 11 -4.62 -7.62 -0.23
CA GLY A 11 -4.87 -7.37 1.20
C GLY A 11 -4.49 -5.97 1.65
N ASP A 12 -4.90 -5.61 2.87
CA ASP A 12 -4.77 -4.26 3.42
C ASP A 12 -3.32 -3.83 3.61
N ALA A 13 -2.45 -4.74 4.03
CA ALA A 13 -1.03 -4.45 4.21
C ALA A 13 -0.37 -3.97 2.92
N SER A 14 -0.83 -4.49 1.77
CA SER A 14 -0.29 -4.10 0.47
C SER A 14 -0.57 -2.64 0.14
N VAL A 15 -1.76 -2.14 0.47
CA VAL A 15 -2.11 -0.73 0.27
C VAL A 15 -1.22 0.16 1.12
N LEU A 16 -1.01 -0.21 2.38
CA LEU A 16 -0.15 0.56 3.29
C LEU A 16 1.30 0.60 2.80
N ILE A 17 1.80 -0.52 2.32
CA ILE A 17 3.17 -0.61 1.79
C ILE A 17 3.33 0.24 0.53
N LEU A 18 2.39 0.14 -0.42
CA LEU A 18 2.45 0.95 -1.64
C LEU A 18 2.35 2.44 -1.33
N THR A 19 1.50 2.81 -0.38
CA THR A 19 1.38 4.20 0.07
C THR A 19 2.71 4.70 0.64
N SER A 20 3.35 3.89 1.47
CA SER A 20 4.66 4.24 2.04
C SER A 20 5.72 4.42 0.97
N LEU A 21 5.74 3.54 -0.05
CA LEU A 21 6.74 3.59 -1.12
C LEU A 21 6.46 4.68 -2.16
N ALA A 22 5.30 5.32 -2.11
CA ALA A 22 4.92 6.32 -3.11
C ALA A 22 5.84 7.54 -3.11
N ASP A 23 6.48 7.86 -1.99
CA ASP A 23 7.39 9.00 -1.89
C ASP A 23 8.88 8.63 -2.06
N GLY A 24 9.19 7.35 -2.25
CA GLY A 24 10.55 6.91 -2.47
C GLY A 24 10.83 5.51 -1.95
N PRO A 25 11.96 4.92 -2.36
CA PRO A 25 12.34 3.57 -1.94
C PRO A 25 12.58 3.49 -0.43
N LYS A 26 12.25 2.35 0.17
CA LYS A 26 12.45 2.06 1.58
C LYS A 26 12.77 0.58 1.79
N HIS A 27 13.63 0.28 2.75
CA HIS A 27 13.81 -1.09 3.24
C HIS A 27 12.76 -1.41 4.31
N GLY A 28 12.64 -2.70 4.67
CA GLY A 28 11.55 -3.19 5.51
C GLY A 28 11.36 -2.46 6.84
N TYR A 29 12.46 -2.14 7.53
CA TYR A 29 12.37 -1.44 8.82
C TYR A 29 11.78 -0.04 8.67
N ALA A 30 12.22 0.68 7.64
CA ALA A 30 11.69 2.02 7.37
C ALA A 30 10.21 1.98 6.98
N LEU A 31 9.79 0.93 6.25
CA LEU A 31 8.38 0.70 5.94
C LEU A 31 7.54 0.54 7.20
N ILE A 32 8.00 -0.30 8.14
CA ILE A 32 7.28 -0.53 9.41
C ILE A 32 7.11 0.78 10.16
N GLN A 33 8.17 1.58 10.25
CA GLN A 33 8.13 2.86 10.96
C GLN A 33 7.20 3.86 10.27
N ASP A 34 7.31 4.00 8.95
CA ASP A 34 6.50 4.95 8.21
C ASP A 34 5.01 4.62 8.30
N VAL A 35 4.64 3.35 8.08
CA VAL A 35 3.24 2.90 8.18
C VAL A 35 2.70 3.12 9.59
N SER A 36 3.50 2.86 10.62
CA SER A 36 3.09 3.12 12.00
C SER A 36 2.78 4.60 12.22
N GLN A 37 3.56 5.50 11.64
CA GLN A 37 3.37 6.93 11.79
C GLN A 37 2.11 7.44 11.09
N PHE A 38 1.90 7.07 9.80
CA PHE A 38 0.77 7.66 9.07
C PHE A 38 -0.55 6.90 9.24
N ALA A 39 -0.50 5.60 9.52
CA ALA A 39 -1.70 4.77 9.62
C ALA A 39 -2.01 4.30 11.04
N GLY A 40 -1.07 4.45 11.98
CA GLY A 40 -1.24 3.93 13.33
C GLY A 40 -1.27 2.41 13.39
N VAL A 41 -0.78 1.73 12.35
CA VAL A 41 -0.78 0.27 12.24
C VAL A 41 0.65 -0.24 12.34
N ARG A 42 0.88 -1.19 13.23
CA ARG A 42 2.19 -1.84 13.36
C ARG A 42 2.21 -3.14 12.57
N LEU A 43 2.97 -3.15 11.49
CA LEU A 43 3.15 -4.36 10.68
C LEU A 43 4.17 -5.26 11.33
N GLY A 44 3.79 -6.51 11.60
CA GLY A 44 4.74 -7.53 12.03
C GLY A 44 5.61 -7.98 10.86
N PRO A 45 6.81 -8.56 11.16
CA PRO A 45 7.72 -9.00 10.09
C PRO A 45 7.11 -10.00 9.12
N GLY A 46 6.35 -10.97 9.62
CA GLY A 46 5.70 -11.98 8.76
C GLY A 46 4.69 -11.35 7.82
N THR A 47 3.86 -10.44 8.31
CA THR A 47 2.88 -9.73 7.49
C THR A 47 3.57 -8.84 6.47
N LEU A 48 4.61 -8.11 6.87
CA LEU A 48 5.37 -7.24 5.98
C LEU A 48 6.01 -8.03 4.84
N TYR A 49 6.82 -9.04 5.16
CA TYR A 49 7.57 -9.77 4.14
C TYR A 49 6.67 -10.64 3.27
N GLY A 50 5.57 -11.15 3.83
CA GLY A 50 4.55 -11.83 3.03
C GLY A 50 3.90 -10.91 2.01
N ALA A 51 3.57 -9.68 2.41
CA ALA A 51 2.99 -8.70 1.51
C ALA A 51 4.00 -8.22 0.46
N LEU A 52 5.27 -7.98 0.86
CA LEU A 52 6.32 -7.61 -0.08
C LEU A 52 6.52 -8.68 -1.15
N ASP A 53 6.53 -9.94 -0.75
CA ASP A 53 6.67 -11.05 -1.69
C ASP A 53 5.51 -11.09 -2.70
N ARG A 54 4.28 -10.93 -2.23
CA ARG A 54 3.10 -10.88 -3.11
C ARG A 54 3.15 -9.70 -4.08
N LEU A 55 3.48 -8.53 -3.57
CA LEU A 55 3.56 -7.32 -4.39
C LEU A 55 4.64 -7.43 -5.46
N GLU A 56 5.77 -8.02 -5.12
CA GLU A 56 6.87 -8.24 -6.07
C GLU A 56 6.44 -9.22 -7.16
N ARG A 57 5.78 -10.31 -6.78
CA ARG A 57 5.26 -11.29 -7.76
C ARG A 57 4.21 -10.69 -8.69
N LEU A 58 3.42 -9.75 -8.19
CA LEU A 58 2.43 -9.02 -9.01
C LEU A 58 3.05 -7.92 -9.87
N GLY A 59 4.34 -7.64 -9.70
CA GLY A 59 5.02 -6.59 -10.45
C GLY A 59 4.72 -5.18 -9.98
N LEU A 60 4.14 -5.01 -8.78
CA LEU A 60 3.75 -3.70 -8.24
C LEU A 60 4.88 -3.00 -7.50
N ILE A 61 5.86 -3.77 -7.06
CA ILE A 61 7.11 -3.27 -6.48
C ILE A 61 8.27 -4.07 -7.06
N GLU A 62 9.49 -3.54 -6.90
CA GLU A 62 10.70 -4.28 -7.22
C GLU A 62 11.75 -4.07 -6.14
N ALA A 63 12.53 -5.11 -5.89
CA ALA A 63 13.66 -5.03 -4.98
C ALA A 63 14.81 -4.34 -5.71
N LEU A 64 15.44 -3.37 -5.06
CA LEU A 64 16.63 -2.70 -5.55
C LEU A 64 17.89 -3.41 -5.01
N PRO A 65 19.07 -3.14 -5.59
CA PRO A 65 20.30 -3.74 -5.10
C PRO A 65 20.51 -3.50 -3.61
N ALA A 66 21.03 -4.51 -2.92
CA ALA A 66 21.24 -4.45 -1.48
C ALA A 66 22.26 -3.36 -1.12
N GLN A 67 21.96 -2.63 -0.04
CA GLN A 67 22.87 -1.70 0.61
C GLN A 67 23.01 -2.14 2.08
N ASP A 68 24.23 -2.40 2.52
CA ASP A 68 24.49 -2.84 3.90
C ASP A 68 23.61 -4.02 4.33
N ARG A 69 23.51 -5.04 3.47
CA ARG A 69 22.72 -6.27 3.68
C ARG A 69 21.20 -6.04 3.69
N ARG A 70 20.71 -4.84 3.31
CA ARG A 70 19.31 -4.52 3.25
C ARG A 70 18.91 -4.25 1.80
N HIS A 71 17.75 -4.79 1.41
CA HIS A 71 17.17 -4.51 0.11
C HIS A 71 16.13 -3.42 0.27
N PRO A 72 16.32 -2.24 -0.33
CA PRO A 72 15.22 -1.31 -0.46
C PRO A 72 14.27 -1.81 -1.56
N TYR A 73 13.02 -1.44 -1.43
CA TYR A 73 11.98 -1.72 -2.43
C TYR A 73 11.49 -0.42 -3.02
N ARG A 74 11.10 -0.48 -4.28
CA ARG A 74 10.57 0.67 -5.02
C ARG A 74 9.22 0.32 -5.62
N ILE A 75 8.27 1.27 -5.58
CA ILE A 75 7.01 1.12 -6.29
C ILE A 75 7.28 1.21 -7.81
N THR A 76 6.62 0.36 -8.59
CA THR A 76 6.73 0.35 -10.05
C THR A 76 5.63 1.20 -10.68
N ALA A 77 5.72 1.46 -11.99
CA ALA A 77 4.65 2.13 -12.72
C ALA A 77 3.30 1.39 -12.59
N PRO A 78 3.24 0.05 -12.75
CA PRO A 78 2.02 -0.69 -12.44
C PRO A 78 1.56 -0.54 -10.99
N GLY A 79 2.50 -0.47 -10.04
CA GLY A 79 2.17 -0.24 -8.63
C GLY A 79 1.52 1.12 -8.40
N ILE A 80 2.04 2.16 -9.03
CA ILE A 80 1.47 3.51 -8.96
C ILE A 80 0.05 3.51 -9.52
N ALA A 81 -0.17 2.89 -10.68
CA ALA A 81 -1.48 2.82 -11.32
C ALA A 81 -2.49 2.07 -10.43
N ALA A 82 -2.07 0.94 -9.84
CA ALA A 82 -2.92 0.16 -8.95
C ALA A 82 -3.28 0.95 -7.68
N LEU A 83 -2.31 1.65 -7.10
CA LEU A 83 -2.55 2.46 -5.90
C LEU A 83 -3.51 3.62 -6.21
N ARG A 84 -3.32 4.33 -7.33
CA ARG A 84 -4.23 5.42 -7.73
C ARG A 84 -5.66 4.93 -7.91
N ALA A 85 -5.85 3.82 -8.61
CA ALA A 85 -7.17 3.24 -8.82
C ALA A 85 -7.85 2.87 -7.51
N HIS A 86 -7.09 2.30 -6.58
CA HIS A 86 -7.60 1.94 -5.26
C HIS A 86 -8.01 3.19 -4.46
N LEU A 87 -7.15 4.21 -4.43
CA LEU A 87 -7.44 5.46 -3.72
C LEU A 87 -8.66 6.17 -4.29
N ASP A 88 -8.81 6.21 -5.62
CA ASP A 88 -9.99 6.78 -6.25
C ASP A 88 -11.26 6.05 -5.81
N SER A 89 -11.21 4.72 -5.73
CA SER A 89 -12.33 3.91 -5.26
C SER A 89 -12.67 4.21 -3.79
N VAL A 90 -11.64 4.30 -2.93
CA VAL A 90 -11.83 4.63 -1.52
C VAL A 90 -12.43 6.02 -1.35
N GLU A 91 -11.97 6.99 -2.12
CA GLU A 91 -12.51 8.35 -2.08
C GLU A 91 -13.98 8.39 -2.47
N ARG A 92 -14.38 7.65 -3.52
CA ARG A 92 -15.80 7.57 -3.92
C ARG A 92 -16.65 6.97 -2.80
N VAL A 93 -16.21 5.89 -2.20
CA VAL A 93 -16.92 5.25 -1.10
C VAL A 93 -17.00 6.18 0.10
N SER A 94 -15.89 6.83 0.43
CA SER A 94 -15.83 7.79 1.55
C SER A 94 -16.81 8.95 1.32
N ALA A 95 -16.84 9.51 0.11
CA ALA A 95 -17.74 10.62 -0.22
C ALA A 95 -19.21 10.23 -0.07
N VAL A 96 -19.58 9.07 -0.59
CA VAL A 96 -20.96 8.56 -0.49
C VAL A 96 -21.32 8.28 0.98
N GLY A 97 -20.42 7.61 1.70
CA GLY A 97 -20.65 7.30 3.11
C GLY A 97 -20.83 8.55 3.95
N ARG A 98 -19.97 9.55 3.78
CA ARG A 98 -20.08 10.81 4.52
C ARG A 98 -21.35 11.55 4.20
N LEU A 99 -21.74 11.59 2.92
CA LEU A 99 -22.98 12.23 2.49
C LEU A 99 -24.20 11.56 3.15
N ARG A 100 -24.25 10.24 3.11
CA ARG A 100 -25.38 9.48 3.68
C ARG A 100 -25.44 9.58 5.18
N LEU A 101 -24.29 9.53 5.87
CA LEU A 101 -24.21 9.70 7.32
C LEU A 101 -24.60 11.12 7.74
N GLY A 102 -24.17 12.13 6.98
CA GLY A 102 -24.54 13.52 7.23
C GLY A 102 -26.03 13.75 7.10
N VAL A 103 -26.68 13.18 6.08
CA VAL A 103 -28.12 13.25 5.88
C VAL A 103 -28.85 12.49 6.99
N ALA A 104 -28.39 11.28 7.33
CA ALA A 104 -28.99 10.45 8.37
C ALA A 104 -28.75 11.01 9.77
N GLY A 105 -27.61 11.67 10.00
CA GLY A 105 -27.22 12.21 11.31
C GLY A 105 -27.67 13.65 11.54
N ALA A 106 -28.30 14.27 10.55
CA ALA A 106 -28.81 15.65 10.65
C ALA A 106 -30.16 15.74 11.42
#